data_edbdeb70ea3317c8abffe354f5ec850a
#
_entry.id   edbdeb70ea3317c8abffe354f5ec850a
#
_cell.length_a   1.000
_cell.length_b   1.000
_cell.length_c   1.000
_cell.angle_alpha   90.00
_cell.angle_beta   90.00
_cell.angle_gamma   90.00
#
_symmetry.space_group_name_H-M   'P 1'
#
loop_
_entity.id
_entity.type
_entity.pdbx_description
1 polymer ?
#
loop_
_entity_poly.entity_id
_entity_poly.type
_entity_poly.pdbx_seq_one_letter_code
_entity_poly.pdbx_strand_id
1 'polypeptide(L)'
;MANEKSTRLTRFELEIMRVLWDLEQASVREIQEKLPEKRRPAYTTVQTIVRRLEEKNAVRRLKKIGNALIFEPLVSRKAAHGRLISELLQMFGGSARPLMAHLAEMGKLSLEDVREVEALMVEQQKQQPVASARKGGNHDGES
;
A
#
# COMPACT_ATOMS: atom_id res chain seq x y z
N MET A 1 1.53 8.36 19.15
CA MET A 1 0.90 7.76 19.56
C MET A 1 -0.06 6.77 18.95
N ALA A 2 -1.29 6.83 19.33
CA ALA A 2 -2.27 5.87 18.86
C ALA A 2 -2.40 5.86 17.36
N ASN A 3 -1.88 6.88 16.73
CA ASN A 3 -2.04 7.03 15.29
C ASN A 3 -1.39 5.97 14.45
N GLU A 4 -0.29 5.43 14.94
CA GLU A 4 0.40 4.41 14.15
C GLU A 4 -0.43 3.16 13.98
N LYS A 5 -1.08 2.74 15.06
CA LYS A 5 -1.95 1.57 14.99
C LYS A 5 -3.16 1.85 14.13
N SER A 6 -3.72 3.05 14.24
CA SER A 6 -4.94 3.37 13.52
C SER A 6 -4.72 3.51 12.02
N THR A 7 -3.48 3.70 11.57
CA THR A 7 -3.20 3.80 10.15
C THR A 7 -2.89 2.47 9.50
N ARG A 8 -2.79 1.40 10.30
CA ARG A 8 -2.55 0.08 9.77
C ARG A 8 -3.84 -0.47 9.18
N LEU A 9 -3.79 -0.86 7.92
CA LEU A 9 -4.97 -1.35 7.23
C LEU A 9 -5.06 -2.85 7.30
N THR A 10 -6.26 -3.35 7.60
CA THR A 10 -6.51 -4.78 7.54
C THR A 10 -6.67 -5.20 6.09
N ARG A 11 -6.73 -6.51 5.88
CA ARG A 11 -6.90 -7.06 4.54
C ARG A 11 -8.18 -6.57 3.87
N PHE A 12 -9.27 -6.57 4.60
CA PHE A 12 -10.54 -6.11 4.05
C PHE A 12 -10.53 -4.62 3.79
N GLU A 13 -9.92 -3.88 4.70
CA GLU A 13 -9.81 -2.44 4.50
C GLU A 13 -8.99 -2.13 3.26
N LEU A 14 -7.94 -2.88 3.03
CA LEU A 14 -7.12 -2.69 1.85
C LEU A 14 -7.89 -2.99 0.57
N GLU A 15 -8.73 -4.02 0.60
CA GLU A 15 -9.55 -4.34 -0.56
C GLU A 15 -10.49 -3.20 -0.91
N ILE A 16 -11.09 -2.60 0.11
CA ILE A 16 -11.96 -1.45 -0.10
C ILE A 16 -11.16 -0.28 -0.65
N MET A 17 -9.99 -0.03 -0.08
CA MET A 17 -9.15 1.06 -0.55
C MET A 17 -8.74 0.88 -2.01
N ARG A 18 -8.47 -0.36 -2.42
CA ARG A 18 -8.09 -0.61 -3.82
C ARG A 18 -9.18 -0.16 -4.78
N VAL A 19 -10.43 -0.46 -4.43
CA VAL A 19 -11.55 -0.01 -5.26
C VAL A 19 -11.64 1.52 -5.25
N LEU A 20 -11.48 2.09 -4.08
CA LEU A 20 -11.60 3.55 -3.95
C LEU A 20 -10.48 4.28 -4.69
N TRP A 21 -9.27 3.74 -4.66
CA TRP A 21 -8.18 4.33 -5.44
C TRP A 21 -8.49 4.30 -6.93
N ASP A 22 -9.09 3.20 -7.41
CA ASP A 22 -9.44 3.09 -8.82
C ASP A 22 -10.55 4.05 -9.20
N LEU A 23 -11.53 4.24 -8.34
CA LEU A 23 -12.66 5.12 -8.62
C LEU A 23 -12.37 6.57 -8.29
N GLU A 24 -11.34 6.82 -7.47
CA GLU A 24 -10.91 8.13 -7.00
C GLU A 24 -11.88 8.74 -5.99
N GLN A 25 -13.16 8.59 -6.19
CA GLN A 25 -14.16 8.95 -5.20
C GLN A 25 -15.39 8.11 -5.45
N ALA A 26 -16.09 7.73 -4.40
CA ALA A 26 -17.21 6.81 -4.54
C ALA A 26 -18.08 6.76 -3.31
N SER A 27 -19.33 6.36 -3.51
CA SER A 27 -20.24 6.04 -2.43
C SER A 27 -19.98 4.60 -1.98
N VAL A 28 -20.55 4.26 -0.82
CA VAL A 28 -20.46 2.89 -0.32
C VAL A 28 -21.04 1.89 -1.32
N ARG A 29 -22.16 2.24 -1.93
CA ARG A 29 -22.76 1.36 -2.90
C ARG A 29 -21.89 1.12 -4.12
N GLU A 30 -21.26 2.20 -4.61
CA GLU A 30 -20.37 2.07 -5.76
C GLU A 30 -19.18 1.19 -5.43
N ILE A 31 -18.66 1.33 -4.22
CA ILE A 31 -17.54 0.48 -3.77
C ILE A 31 -18.00 -0.97 -3.74
N GLN A 32 -19.14 -1.23 -3.13
CA GLN A 32 -19.67 -2.58 -3.04
C GLN A 32 -19.82 -3.22 -4.40
N GLU A 33 -20.37 -2.48 -5.34
CA GLU A 33 -20.64 -3.01 -6.68
C GLU A 33 -19.39 -3.34 -7.45
N LYS A 34 -18.28 -2.71 -7.13
CA LYS A 34 -16.99 -2.98 -7.78
C LYS A 34 -16.22 -4.11 -7.15
N LEU A 35 -16.63 -4.57 -5.98
CA LEU A 35 -15.97 -5.70 -5.36
C LEU A 35 -16.33 -6.97 -6.11
N PRO A 36 -15.44 -7.98 -6.08
CA PRO A 36 -15.70 -9.23 -6.82
C PRO A 36 -17.03 -9.86 -6.41
N GLU A 37 -17.79 -10.31 -7.40
CA GLU A 37 -19.11 -10.87 -7.16
C GLU A 37 -19.09 -12.10 -6.25
N LYS A 38 -18.06 -12.92 -6.42
CA LYS A 38 -18.02 -14.20 -5.71
C LYS A 38 -18.03 -14.07 -4.21
N ARG A 39 -17.38 -13.07 -3.68
CA ARG A 39 -17.29 -12.87 -2.24
C ARG A 39 -17.69 -11.47 -1.87
N ARG A 40 -18.65 -10.95 -2.59
CA ARG A 40 -19.07 -9.58 -2.36
C ARG A 40 -19.71 -9.46 -0.99
N PRO A 41 -19.18 -8.62 -0.12
CA PRO A 41 -19.79 -8.43 1.19
C PRO A 41 -21.11 -7.68 1.08
N ALA A 42 -21.92 -7.80 2.12
CA ALA A 42 -23.15 -7.06 2.18
C ALA A 42 -22.89 -5.57 2.27
N TYR A 43 -23.88 -4.79 1.87
CA TYR A 43 -23.77 -3.34 1.92
C TYR A 43 -23.38 -2.84 3.31
N THR A 44 -24.04 -3.39 4.35
CA THR A 44 -23.76 -2.97 5.72
C THR A 44 -22.34 -3.29 6.14
N THR A 45 -21.78 -4.39 5.64
CA THR A 45 -20.42 -4.75 5.93
C THR A 45 -19.45 -3.73 5.33
N VAL A 46 -19.68 -3.38 4.06
CA VAL A 46 -18.83 -2.38 3.40
C VAL A 46 -18.95 -1.05 4.12
N GLN A 47 -20.17 -0.69 4.52
CA GLN A 47 -20.40 0.54 5.25
C GLN A 47 -19.61 0.59 6.55
N THR A 48 -19.59 -0.52 7.27
CA THR A 48 -18.83 -0.60 8.52
C THR A 48 -17.33 -0.45 8.27
N ILE A 49 -16.83 -1.10 7.22
CA ILE A 49 -15.42 -1.01 6.90
C ILE A 49 -15.04 0.42 6.49
N VAL A 50 -15.88 1.08 5.71
CA VAL A 50 -15.63 2.46 5.32
C VAL A 50 -15.60 3.36 6.55
N ARG A 51 -16.50 3.11 7.50
CA ARG A 51 -16.49 3.89 8.75
C ARG A 51 -15.19 3.71 9.51
N ARG A 52 -14.67 2.48 9.54
CA ARG A 52 -13.38 2.23 10.18
C ARG A 52 -12.26 2.95 9.46
N LEU A 53 -12.31 2.97 8.14
CA LEU A 53 -11.31 3.69 7.36
C LEU A 53 -11.39 5.18 7.64
N GLU A 54 -12.59 5.69 7.83
CA GLU A 54 -12.77 7.08 8.19
C GLU A 54 -12.14 7.37 9.55
N GLU A 55 -12.35 6.48 10.51
CA GLU A 55 -11.78 6.64 11.84
C GLU A 55 -10.27 6.57 11.82
N LYS A 56 -9.72 5.80 10.91
CA LYS A 56 -8.26 5.69 10.74
C LYS A 56 -7.67 6.81 9.92
N ASN A 57 -8.50 7.72 9.45
CA ASN A 57 -8.08 8.82 8.58
C ASN A 57 -7.50 8.34 7.25
N ALA A 58 -7.99 7.20 6.79
CA ALA A 58 -7.59 6.68 5.48
C ALA A 58 -8.50 7.17 4.38
N VAL A 59 -9.74 7.55 4.72
CA VAL A 59 -10.68 8.15 3.80
C VAL A 59 -11.38 9.29 4.50
N ARG A 60 -11.99 10.16 3.70
CA ARG A 60 -12.82 11.22 4.27
C ARG A 60 -14.07 11.40 3.43
N ARG A 61 -15.07 12.01 4.04
CA ARG A 61 -16.28 12.36 3.32
C ARG A 61 -16.00 13.58 2.50
N LEU A 62 -16.26 13.47 1.20
CA LEU A 62 -16.01 14.57 0.29
C LEU A 62 -17.25 15.44 0.15
N LYS A 63 -18.39 14.81 -0.12
CA LYS A 63 -19.63 15.51 -0.35
C LYS A 63 -20.79 14.53 -0.28
N LYS A 64 -22.00 15.05 -0.38
CA LYS A 64 -23.19 14.24 -0.39
C LYS A 64 -23.93 14.49 -1.70
N ILE A 65 -24.27 13.42 -2.39
CA ILE A 65 -25.07 13.52 -3.61
C ILE A 65 -26.36 12.76 -3.36
N GLY A 66 -27.48 13.50 -3.33
CA GLY A 66 -28.74 12.91 -2.91
C GLY A 66 -28.61 12.43 -1.48
N ASN A 67 -28.86 11.16 -1.24
CA ASN A 67 -28.71 10.55 0.07
C ASN A 67 -27.38 9.81 0.23
N ALA A 68 -26.55 9.86 -0.77
CA ALA A 68 -25.30 9.08 -0.76
C ALA A 68 -24.14 9.95 -0.35
N LEU A 69 -23.38 9.48 0.63
CA LEU A 69 -22.11 10.10 1.00
C LEU A 69 -21.03 9.64 0.04
N ILE A 70 -20.23 10.57 -0.41
CA ILE A 70 -19.13 10.28 -1.33
C ILE A 70 -17.83 10.38 -0.55
N PHE A 71 -16.99 9.35 -0.68
CA PHE A 71 -15.72 9.26 0.03
C PHE A 71 -14.56 9.35 -0.94
N GLU A 72 -13.44 9.83 -0.44
CA GLU A 72 -12.21 9.86 -1.22
C GLU A 72 -11.06 9.40 -0.33
N PRO A 73 -10.01 8.81 -0.91
CA PRO A 73 -8.88 8.34 -0.10
C PRO A 73 -8.03 9.50 0.39
N LEU A 74 -7.55 9.39 1.62
CA LEU A 74 -6.59 10.33 2.20
C LEU A 74 -5.19 9.75 2.16
N VAL A 75 -5.07 8.42 2.10
CA VAL A 75 -3.77 7.77 2.02
C VAL A 75 -3.59 7.24 0.60
N SER A 76 -2.40 7.44 0.05
CA SER A 76 -2.13 7.01 -1.31
C SER A 76 -1.91 5.50 -1.37
N ARG A 77 -2.11 4.94 -2.57
CA ARG A 77 -1.84 3.52 -2.80
C ARG A 77 -0.39 3.20 -2.48
N LYS A 78 0.51 4.06 -2.91
CA LYS A 78 1.94 3.86 -2.69
C LYS A 78 2.28 3.83 -1.21
N ALA A 79 1.71 4.76 -0.43
CA ALA A 79 1.99 4.80 0.99
C ALA A 79 1.44 3.58 1.71
N ALA A 80 0.23 3.14 1.35
CA ALA A 80 -0.37 1.97 1.98
C ALA A 80 0.42 0.72 1.66
N HIS A 81 0.82 0.56 0.39
CA HIS A 81 1.62 -0.60 -0.01
C HIS A 81 2.99 -0.58 0.65
N GLY A 82 3.57 0.61 0.79
CA GLY A 82 4.86 0.73 1.46
C GLY A 82 4.83 0.24 2.89
N ARG A 83 3.75 0.54 3.60
CA ARG A 83 3.60 0.06 4.97
C ARG A 83 3.47 -1.45 5.05
N LEU A 84 2.69 -2.01 4.13
CA LEU A 84 2.55 -3.46 4.08
C LEU A 84 3.88 -4.13 3.83
N ILE A 85 4.64 -3.61 2.89
CA ILE A 85 5.93 -4.18 2.54
C ILE A 85 6.90 -4.05 3.70
N SER A 86 6.88 -2.92 4.40
CA SER A 86 7.75 -2.75 5.55
C SER A 86 7.46 -3.78 6.64
N GLU A 87 6.18 -4.02 6.92
CA GLU A 87 5.81 -5.03 7.90
C GLU A 87 6.24 -6.42 7.46
N LEU A 88 6.01 -6.71 6.19
CA LEU A 88 6.39 -8.01 5.64
C LEU A 88 7.90 -8.23 5.75
N LEU A 89 8.67 -7.22 5.41
CA LEU A 89 10.13 -7.32 5.49
C LEU A 89 10.59 -7.58 6.91
N GLN A 90 9.94 -6.97 7.89
CA GLN A 90 10.31 -7.22 9.27
C GLN A 90 10.09 -8.67 9.66
N MET A 91 9.06 -9.28 9.14
CA MET A 91 8.83 -10.71 9.38
C MET A 91 9.91 -11.58 8.76
N PHE A 92 10.60 -11.06 7.76
CA PHE A 92 11.67 -11.78 7.08
C PHE A 92 13.04 -11.28 7.54
N GLY A 93 13.11 -10.72 8.72
CA GLY A 93 14.38 -10.28 9.28
C GLY A 93 14.90 -8.97 8.74
N GLY A 94 14.06 -8.21 8.06
CA GLY A 94 14.43 -6.90 7.53
C GLY A 94 15.13 -6.94 6.18
N SER A 95 15.28 -8.12 5.60
CA SER A 95 15.98 -8.28 4.32
C SER A 95 15.03 -8.74 3.24
N ALA A 96 15.18 -8.17 2.06
CA ALA A 96 14.34 -8.55 0.93
C ALA A 96 14.78 -9.88 0.30
N ARG A 97 16.02 -10.29 0.54
CA ARG A 97 16.54 -11.47 -0.15
C ARG A 97 15.75 -12.75 0.13
N PRO A 98 15.46 -13.11 1.39
CA PRO A 98 14.66 -14.31 1.63
C PRO A 98 13.27 -14.21 1.02
N LEU A 99 12.68 -13.02 1.06
CA LEU A 99 11.37 -12.82 0.47
C LEU A 99 11.41 -13.06 -1.03
N MET A 100 12.41 -12.51 -1.70
CA MET A 100 12.53 -12.68 -3.13
C MET A 100 12.81 -14.12 -3.52
N ALA A 101 13.61 -14.82 -2.71
CA ALA A 101 13.87 -16.23 -2.95
C ALA A 101 12.60 -17.06 -2.89
N HIS A 102 11.77 -16.79 -1.91
CA HIS A 102 10.48 -17.46 -1.80
C HIS A 102 9.56 -17.15 -2.97
N LEU A 103 9.53 -15.90 -3.39
CA LEU A 103 8.72 -15.52 -4.54
C LEU A 103 9.16 -16.27 -5.80
N ALA A 104 10.48 -16.42 -5.97
CA ALA A 104 11.00 -17.15 -7.10
C ALA A 104 10.61 -18.63 -7.05
N GLU A 105 10.73 -19.23 -5.86
CA GLU A 105 10.39 -20.63 -5.68
C GLU A 105 8.92 -20.91 -5.92
N MET A 106 8.08 -19.92 -5.57
CA MET A 106 6.65 -20.04 -5.76
C MET A 106 6.21 -19.74 -7.20
N GLY A 107 7.15 -19.38 -8.04
CA GLY A 107 6.81 -19.01 -9.41
C GLY A 107 6.16 -17.66 -9.56
N LYS A 108 6.31 -16.81 -8.54
CA LYS A 108 5.71 -15.48 -8.56
C LYS A 108 6.67 -14.39 -9.00
N LEU A 109 7.90 -14.76 -9.30
CA LEU A 109 8.93 -13.81 -9.73
C LEU A 109 9.63 -14.38 -10.94
N SER A 110 9.48 -13.73 -12.09
CA SER A 110 10.10 -14.19 -13.33
C SER A 110 11.39 -13.43 -13.59
N LEU A 111 12.20 -13.95 -14.53
CA LEU A 111 13.41 -13.24 -14.94
C LEU A 111 13.06 -11.88 -15.53
N GLU A 112 11.95 -11.80 -16.22
CA GLU A 112 11.51 -10.55 -16.80
C GLU A 112 11.20 -9.53 -15.69
N ASP A 113 10.53 -9.99 -14.62
CA ASP A 113 10.26 -9.13 -13.47
C ASP A 113 11.56 -8.61 -12.88
N VAL A 114 12.55 -9.50 -12.74
CA VAL A 114 13.84 -9.12 -12.16
C VAL A 114 14.55 -8.08 -13.02
N ARG A 115 14.48 -8.23 -14.33
CA ARG A 115 15.10 -7.27 -15.24
C ARG A 115 14.45 -5.90 -15.15
N GLU A 116 13.13 -5.88 -15.04
CA GLU A 116 12.42 -4.62 -14.91
C GLU A 116 12.79 -3.92 -13.59
N VAL A 117 12.87 -4.70 -12.51
CA VAL A 117 13.26 -4.15 -11.23
C VAL A 117 14.69 -3.65 -11.26
N GLU A 118 15.57 -4.40 -11.93
CA GLU A 118 16.95 -3.98 -12.06
C GLU A 118 17.04 -2.60 -12.74
N ALA A 119 16.25 -2.41 -13.79
CA ALA A 119 16.24 -1.12 -14.48
C ALA A 119 15.78 -0.01 -13.56
N LEU A 120 14.78 -0.28 -12.74
CA LEU A 120 14.31 0.70 -11.76
C LEU A 120 15.40 1.06 -10.76
N MET A 121 16.13 0.05 -10.30
CA MET A 121 17.19 0.29 -9.32
C MET A 121 18.33 1.11 -9.90
N VAL A 122 18.68 0.82 -11.14
CA VAL A 122 19.73 1.58 -11.81
C VAL A 122 19.30 3.05 -11.95
N GLU A 123 18.03 3.26 -12.31
CA GLU A 123 17.52 4.61 -12.45
C GLU A 123 17.54 5.37 -11.14
N GLN A 124 17.19 4.67 -10.05
CA GLN A 124 17.19 5.30 -8.74
C GLN A 124 18.61 5.68 -8.31
N GLN A 125 19.59 4.86 -8.63
CA GLN A 125 20.97 5.17 -8.30
C GLN A 125 21.46 6.42 -9.02
N LYS A 126 21.02 6.59 -10.26
CA LYS A 126 21.38 7.77 -11.01
C LYS A 126 20.82 9.04 -10.37
N GLN A 127 19.65 8.91 -9.76
CA GLN A 127 18.99 10.06 -9.14
C GLN A 127 19.55 10.40 -7.77
N GLN A 128 20.26 9.45 -7.14
CA GLN A 128 20.77 9.65 -5.79
C GLN A 128 22.22 9.27 -5.65
N PRO A 129 23.11 9.79 -6.51
CA PRO A 129 24.52 9.43 -6.41
C PRO A 129 25.18 10.02 -5.17
N VAL A 130 24.72 11.17 -4.69
CA VAL A 130 25.31 11.85 -3.56
C VAL A 130 25.12 11.07 -2.26
N ALA A 131 23.97 10.43 -2.10
CA ALA A 131 23.69 9.66 -0.91
C ALA A 131 24.65 8.48 -0.77
N SER A 132 25.00 7.86 -1.88
CA SER A 132 25.97 6.76 -1.88
C SER A 132 27.36 7.24 -1.47
N ALA A 133 27.73 8.37 -1.99
CA ALA A 133 29.06 8.93 -1.68
C ALA A 133 29.18 9.26 -0.21
N ARG A 134 28.11 9.73 0.41
CA ARG A 134 28.14 10.05 1.82
C ARG A 134 28.43 8.86 2.70
N LYS A 135 27.83 7.76 2.37
CA LYS A 135 28.04 6.55 3.15
C LYS A 135 29.49 6.12 3.15
N GLY A 136 30.10 6.22 2.00
CA GLY A 136 31.49 5.87 1.89
C GLY A 136 32.38 6.77 2.69
N GLY A 137 32.04 8.04 2.73
CA GLY A 137 32.87 9.02 3.43
C GLY A 137 32.91 8.83 4.93
N ASN A 138 31.83 8.39 5.48
CA ASN A 138 31.75 8.21 6.93
C ASN A 138 32.71 7.19 7.45
N HIS A 139 33.00 6.24 6.67
CA HIS A 139 33.83 5.15 7.12
C HIS A 139 35.29 5.55 7.27
N ASP A 140 35.72 6.45 6.46
CA ASP A 140 37.11 6.85 6.46
C ASP A 140 37.49 7.78 7.59
N GLY A 141 36.53 8.44 8.15
CA GLY A 141 36.79 9.42 9.19
C GLY A 141 37.27 8.82 10.47
N GLU A 142 37.28 7.56 10.56
CA GLU A 142 37.62 6.89 11.79
C GLU A 142 39.06 6.58 11.97
N SER A 143 39.78 6.50 10.93
CA SER A 143 41.17 6.20 11.05
C SER A 143 41.95 7.40 11.51
#